data_057e46b65cbe970fc6eabb0840cec064
#
_entry.id   057e46b65cbe970fc6eabb0840cec064
#
_cell.length_a   1.000
_cell.length_b   1.000
_cell.length_c   1.000
_cell.angle_alpha   90.00
_cell.angle_beta   90.00
_cell.angle_gamma   90.00
#
_symmetry.space_group_name_H-M   'P 1'
#
loop_
_entity.id
_entity.type
_entity.pdbx_description
1 polymer ?
#
loop_
_entity_poly.entity_id
_entity_poly.type
_entity_poly.pdbx_seq_one_letter_code
_entity_poly.pdbx_strand_id
1 'polypeptide(L)'
;MRFIDEAVIEISSGDGGNGCLSFRREKFIPKGGPDGGDGGKGGNINFIAKESLHTLQDFKLKRKYKAQNGRQGKGKNMHGKDGEDTILEVPLGTILINDETDELLCDLTKSNQVYTAVTGGKGGLGNARFKTSTNRAPRKTTEGKLGEIVKIRLELKVLADVGLLGKPNAGKSTLISKISSAKPKIADYPFTTLSPNLGVVKINSYSSFVVADIPGLIPGASEGIGPVSYTHLTLPTRIFV
;
A
#
# COMPACT_ATOMS: atom_id res chain seq x y z
N MET A 1 9.06 -6.77 19.01
CA MET A 1 8.30 -6.16 17.90
C MET A 1 7.23 -5.26 18.50
N ARG A 2 6.99 -4.06 17.95
CA ARG A 2 5.87 -3.22 18.37
C ARG A 2 4.72 -3.49 17.41
N PHE A 3 3.51 -3.70 17.92
CA PHE A 3 2.32 -3.70 17.08
C PHE A 3 2.05 -2.25 16.64
N ILE A 4 1.96 -2.04 15.34
CA ILE A 4 1.73 -0.73 14.74
C ILE A 4 0.57 -0.88 13.78
N ASP A 5 -0.48 -0.14 14.06
CA ASP A 5 -1.75 -0.10 13.34
C ASP A 5 -1.91 1.15 12.47
N GLU A 6 -1.01 2.13 12.62
CA GLU A 6 -1.03 3.36 11.85
C GLU A 6 0.38 3.75 11.40
N ALA A 7 0.51 4.15 10.14
CA ALA A 7 1.75 4.66 9.58
C ALA A 7 1.47 5.69 8.49
N VAL A 8 2.21 6.80 8.51
CA VAL A 8 2.19 7.80 7.43
C VAL A 8 3.42 7.62 6.57
N ILE A 9 3.21 7.50 5.25
CA ILE A 9 4.26 7.32 4.25
C ILE A 9 4.09 8.32 3.11
N GLU A 10 5.21 8.69 2.50
CA GLU A 10 5.27 9.45 1.25
C GLU A 10 5.55 8.49 0.10
N ILE A 11 4.67 8.48 -0.88
CA ILE A 11 4.83 7.68 -2.08
C ILE A 11 5.04 8.58 -3.29
N SER A 12 5.92 8.18 -4.19
CA SER A 12 6.21 8.91 -5.43
C SER A 12 6.24 7.92 -6.59
N SER A 13 5.39 8.12 -7.57
CA SER A 13 5.48 7.36 -8.82
C SER A 13 6.71 7.76 -9.63
N GLY A 14 7.07 6.95 -10.60
CA GLY A 14 8.20 7.24 -11.49
C GLY A 14 7.86 8.36 -12.49
N ASP A 15 8.84 9.19 -12.81
CA ASP A 15 8.72 10.17 -13.89
C ASP A 15 8.79 9.48 -15.25
N GLY A 16 8.09 10.00 -16.24
CA GLY A 16 8.24 9.57 -17.64
C GLY A 16 9.60 9.99 -18.20
N GLY A 17 10.19 9.13 -19.04
CA GLY A 17 11.42 9.43 -19.75
C GLY A 17 11.17 10.46 -20.88
N ASN A 18 12.17 11.27 -21.22
CA ASN A 18 12.05 12.25 -22.28
C ASN A 18 12.08 11.59 -23.67
N GLY A 19 11.38 12.19 -24.63
CA GLY A 19 11.50 11.82 -26.03
C GLY A 19 12.88 12.18 -26.60
N CYS A 20 13.34 11.43 -27.59
CA CYS A 20 14.65 11.62 -28.21
C CYS A 20 14.54 12.50 -29.45
N LEU A 21 15.49 13.43 -29.61
CA LEU A 21 15.72 14.15 -30.85
C LEU A 21 16.87 13.47 -31.60
N SER A 22 16.54 12.74 -32.65
CA SER A 22 17.54 12.03 -33.46
C SER A 22 17.13 12.01 -34.95
N PHE A 23 18.16 11.95 -35.83
CA PHE A 23 18.00 11.82 -37.24
C PHE A 23 18.89 10.68 -37.73
N ARG A 24 18.32 9.85 -38.61
CA ARG A 24 19.02 8.72 -39.21
C ARG A 24 20.20 9.22 -40.06
N ARG A 25 21.40 8.73 -39.78
CA ARG A 25 22.62 9.01 -40.54
C ARG A 25 23.32 7.69 -40.81
N GLU A 26 23.44 7.35 -42.08
CA GLU A 26 24.12 6.14 -42.54
C GLU A 26 25.06 6.49 -43.71
N LYS A 27 25.99 5.60 -44.02
CA LYS A 27 27.08 5.81 -44.99
C LYS A 27 26.55 6.32 -46.35
N PHE A 28 25.36 5.89 -46.77
CA PHE A 28 24.74 6.28 -48.06
C PHE A 28 23.45 7.11 -47.90
N ILE A 29 23.13 7.53 -46.68
CA ILE A 29 21.91 8.31 -46.36
C ILE A 29 22.30 9.52 -45.48
N PRO A 30 22.95 10.55 -46.07
CA PRO A 30 23.41 11.70 -45.29
C PRO A 30 22.29 12.58 -44.73
N LYS A 31 21.10 12.57 -45.37
CA LYS A 31 19.90 13.33 -44.97
C LYS A 31 18.73 12.40 -44.63
N GLY A 32 18.96 11.48 -43.66
CA GLY A 32 17.92 10.60 -43.14
C GLY A 32 16.84 11.37 -42.39
N GLY A 33 15.62 10.79 -42.32
CA GLY A 33 14.48 11.38 -41.62
C GLY A 33 14.66 11.31 -40.08
N PRO A 34 13.69 11.89 -39.33
CA PRO A 34 13.68 11.81 -37.90
C PRO A 34 13.50 10.34 -37.44
N ASP A 35 14.30 9.93 -36.50
CA ASP A 35 14.32 8.56 -35.95
C ASP A 35 14.40 8.51 -34.42
N GLY A 36 14.10 9.62 -33.74
CA GLY A 36 14.08 9.66 -32.29
C GLY A 36 12.87 8.92 -31.73
N GLY A 37 13.12 7.96 -30.84
CA GLY A 37 12.11 7.17 -30.14
C GLY A 37 11.49 7.91 -28.96
N ASP A 38 10.34 7.43 -28.50
CA ASP A 38 9.62 7.97 -27.35
C ASP A 38 10.32 7.57 -26.05
N GLY A 39 10.14 8.35 -24.98
CA GLY A 39 10.53 7.97 -23.63
C GLY A 39 9.61 6.88 -23.05
N GLY A 40 10.13 6.10 -22.13
CA GLY A 40 9.36 5.11 -21.37
C GLY A 40 8.44 5.76 -20.34
N LYS A 41 7.36 5.08 -19.98
CA LYS A 41 6.47 5.47 -18.87
C LYS A 41 7.18 5.27 -17.53
N GLY A 42 6.89 6.10 -16.53
CA GLY A 42 7.30 5.86 -15.14
C GLY A 42 6.54 4.69 -14.52
N GLY A 43 7.13 4.05 -13.51
CA GLY A 43 6.49 2.98 -12.75
C GLY A 43 5.38 3.51 -11.83
N ASN A 44 4.39 2.68 -11.58
CA ASN A 44 3.30 2.96 -10.64
C ASN A 44 3.69 2.53 -9.21
N ILE A 45 2.89 2.95 -8.20
CA ILE A 45 2.93 2.36 -6.87
C ILE A 45 1.60 1.66 -6.60
N ASN A 46 1.70 0.35 -6.34
CA ASN A 46 0.57 -0.52 -6.09
C ASN A 46 0.63 -1.06 -4.67
N PHE A 47 -0.50 -1.03 -3.95
CA PHE A 47 -0.67 -1.73 -2.68
C PHE A 47 -1.31 -3.09 -2.92
N ILE A 48 -0.84 -4.11 -2.21
CA ILE A 48 -1.40 -5.47 -2.26
C ILE A 48 -1.66 -5.95 -0.85
N ALA A 49 -2.91 -6.38 -0.57
CA ALA A 49 -3.28 -6.97 0.71
C ALA A 49 -2.76 -8.40 0.84
N LYS A 50 -2.09 -8.71 1.96
CA LYS A 50 -1.57 -10.04 2.28
C LYS A 50 -2.07 -10.51 3.63
N GLU A 51 -2.61 -11.73 3.69
CA GLU A 51 -3.07 -12.37 4.94
C GLU A 51 -1.91 -12.74 5.88
N SER A 52 -0.71 -12.93 5.32
CA SER A 52 0.48 -13.28 6.10
C SER A 52 1.05 -12.13 6.92
N LEU A 53 0.62 -10.90 6.65
CA LEU A 53 1.07 -9.69 7.33
C LEU A 53 0.03 -9.28 8.39
N HIS A 54 0.52 -8.86 9.57
CA HIS A 54 -0.33 -8.49 10.71
C HIS A 54 0.05 -7.15 11.34
N THR A 55 0.97 -6.39 10.74
CA THR A 55 1.45 -5.11 11.29
C THR A 55 1.99 -4.21 10.20
N LEU A 56 1.87 -2.90 10.42
CA LEU A 56 2.44 -1.85 9.55
C LEU A 56 3.85 -1.42 9.99
N GLN A 57 4.58 -2.25 10.73
CA GLN A 57 5.87 -1.87 11.33
C GLN A 57 6.90 -1.43 10.28
N ASP A 58 6.96 -2.09 9.12
CA ASP A 58 7.93 -1.79 8.07
C ASP A 58 7.72 -0.39 7.49
N PHE A 59 6.45 0.06 7.41
CA PHE A 59 6.09 1.40 6.95
C PHE A 59 6.45 2.50 7.95
N LYS A 60 6.58 2.17 9.23
CA LYS A 60 7.06 3.11 10.23
C LYS A 60 8.58 3.28 10.19
N LEU A 61 9.31 2.23 9.81
CA LEU A 61 10.76 2.26 9.64
C LEU A 61 11.15 2.96 8.34
N LYS A 62 10.52 2.61 7.23
CA LYS A 62 10.74 3.24 5.93
C LYS A 62 9.49 4.03 5.53
N ARG A 63 9.64 5.34 5.46
CA ARG A 63 8.50 6.26 5.21
C ARG A 63 8.42 6.80 3.78
N LYS A 64 9.45 6.54 2.95
CA LYS A 64 9.49 7.05 1.57
C LYS A 64 9.66 5.90 0.60
N TYR A 65 8.78 5.86 -0.39
CA TYR A 65 8.80 4.87 -1.46
C TYR A 65 8.73 5.58 -2.80
N LYS A 66 9.61 5.20 -3.72
CA LYS A 66 9.66 5.76 -5.06
C LYS A 66 9.68 4.63 -6.08
N ALA A 67 8.81 4.72 -7.10
CA ALA A 67 8.85 3.83 -8.24
C ALA A 67 9.92 4.28 -9.25
N GLN A 68 10.29 3.39 -10.14
CA GLN A 68 11.37 3.62 -11.10
C GLN A 68 10.91 4.61 -12.19
N ASN A 69 11.78 5.55 -12.55
CA ASN A 69 11.53 6.46 -13.66
C ASN A 69 11.63 5.71 -15.01
N GLY A 70 10.84 6.12 -15.99
CA GLY A 70 10.98 5.69 -17.37
C GLY A 70 12.30 6.18 -17.96
N ARG A 71 12.90 5.39 -18.83
CA ARG A 71 14.14 5.77 -19.50
C ARG A 71 13.86 6.67 -20.71
N GLN A 72 14.81 7.54 -21.02
CA GLN A 72 14.75 8.38 -22.21
C GLN A 72 14.75 7.53 -23.48
N GLY A 73 14.01 7.96 -24.51
CA GLY A 73 14.08 7.40 -25.84
C GLY A 73 15.48 7.55 -26.46
N LYS A 74 15.76 6.74 -27.48
CA LYS A 74 17.06 6.76 -28.19
C LYS A 74 16.82 6.91 -29.70
N GLY A 75 17.88 7.15 -30.44
CA GLY A 75 17.86 7.12 -31.91
C GLY A 75 17.46 5.74 -32.46
N LYS A 76 17.28 5.63 -33.77
CA LYS A 76 16.83 4.42 -34.47
C LYS A 76 15.44 3.93 -34.03
N ASN A 77 14.56 4.86 -33.69
CA ASN A 77 13.20 4.61 -33.19
C ASN A 77 13.14 3.72 -31.94
N MET A 78 14.22 3.68 -31.15
CA MET A 78 14.22 2.90 -29.91
C MET A 78 13.51 3.64 -28.78
N HIS A 79 12.41 3.05 -28.28
CA HIS A 79 11.68 3.53 -27.13
C HIS A 79 12.50 3.35 -25.84
N GLY A 80 12.37 4.28 -24.91
CA GLY A 80 12.90 4.13 -23.57
C GLY A 80 12.19 2.96 -22.83
N LYS A 81 12.93 2.20 -22.01
CA LYS A 81 12.32 1.17 -21.16
C LYS A 81 11.39 1.86 -20.15
N ASP A 82 10.20 1.30 -19.94
CA ASP A 82 9.29 1.73 -18.88
C ASP A 82 9.91 1.46 -17.51
N GLY A 83 9.58 2.30 -16.55
CA GLY A 83 9.93 2.10 -15.14
C GLY A 83 9.16 0.93 -14.56
N GLU A 84 9.81 0.18 -13.69
CA GLU A 84 9.20 -0.93 -12.99
C GLU A 84 8.26 -0.41 -11.89
N ASP A 85 7.09 -1.05 -11.76
CA ASP A 85 6.14 -0.75 -10.70
C ASP A 85 6.71 -1.16 -9.33
N THR A 86 6.39 -0.37 -8.31
CA THR A 86 6.71 -0.72 -6.92
C THR A 86 5.48 -1.29 -6.25
N ILE A 87 5.61 -2.48 -5.69
CA ILE A 87 4.55 -3.16 -4.96
C ILE A 87 4.82 -3.00 -3.47
N LEU A 88 3.82 -2.51 -2.74
CA LEU A 88 3.82 -2.37 -1.29
C LEU A 88 2.82 -3.37 -0.71
N GLU A 89 3.35 -4.38 -0.02
CA GLU A 89 2.52 -5.38 0.64
C GLU A 89 2.04 -4.87 1.99
N VAL A 90 0.74 -4.90 2.23
CA VAL A 90 0.09 -4.44 3.47
C VAL A 90 -0.79 -5.55 4.05
N PRO A 91 -1.04 -5.55 5.37
CA PRO A 91 -1.99 -6.46 5.99
C PRO A 91 -3.38 -6.35 5.38
N LEU A 92 -4.12 -7.46 5.41
CA LEU A 92 -5.55 -7.47 5.11
C LEU A 92 -6.30 -6.56 6.10
N GLY A 93 -7.29 -5.79 5.61
CA GLY A 93 -8.02 -4.81 6.42
C GLY A 93 -7.29 -3.47 6.59
N THR A 94 -6.24 -3.21 5.79
CA THR A 94 -5.59 -1.90 5.77
C THR A 94 -6.42 -0.91 4.96
N ILE A 95 -6.67 0.25 5.56
CA ILE A 95 -7.30 1.40 4.92
C ILE A 95 -6.21 2.36 4.47
N LEU A 96 -6.35 2.87 3.25
CA LEU A 96 -5.52 3.91 2.69
C LEU A 96 -6.29 5.23 2.70
N ILE A 97 -5.74 6.24 3.33
CA ILE A 97 -6.32 7.59 3.44
C ILE A 97 -5.30 8.58 2.91
N ASN A 98 -5.76 9.55 2.13
CA ASN A 98 -4.91 10.68 1.76
C ASN A 98 -4.67 11.54 3.00
N ASP A 99 -3.40 11.67 3.44
CA ASP A 99 -3.03 12.37 4.68
C ASP A 99 -3.26 13.89 4.61
N GLU A 100 -3.37 14.47 3.41
CA GLU A 100 -3.59 15.92 3.22
C GLU A 100 -5.07 16.29 3.12
N THR A 101 -5.90 15.41 2.55
CA THR A 101 -7.34 15.68 2.32
C THR A 101 -8.27 14.90 3.24
N ASP A 102 -7.73 13.95 4.04
CA ASP A 102 -8.48 12.97 4.83
C ASP A 102 -9.47 12.12 4.00
N GLU A 103 -9.28 12.06 2.69
CA GLU A 103 -10.12 11.28 1.79
C GLU A 103 -9.77 9.80 1.86
N LEU A 104 -10.79 8.96 1.99
CA LEU A 104 -10.64 7.50 1.90
C LEU A 104 -10.33 7.11 0.45
N LEU A 105 -9.13 6.60 0.21
CA LEU A 105 -8.70 6.15 -1.11
C LEU A 105 -9.11 4.70 -1.39
N CYS A 106 -8.89 3.80 -0.44
CA CYS A 106 -9.22 2.38 -0.59
C CYS A 106 -9.30 1.67 0.75
N ASP A 107 -10.17 0.67 0.84
CA ASP A 107 -10.23 -0.31 1.94
C ASP A 107 -9.87 -1.70 1.37
N LEU A 108 -8.76 -2.26 1.82
CA LEU A 108 -8.21 -3.52 1.33
C LEU A 108 -8.76 -4.71 2.13
N THR A 109 -9.97 -5.13 1.80
CA THR A 109 -10.73 -6.17 2.53
C THR A 109 -10.56 -7.58 1.98
N LYS A 110 -10.00 -7.75 0.78
CA LYS A 110 -9.83 -9.06 0.13
C LYS A 110 -8.36 -9.41 -0.03
N SER A 111 -8.02 -10.68 0.20
CA SER A 111 -6.67 -11.20 -0.03
C SER A 111 -6.25 -11.01 -1.49
N ASN A 112 -5.00 -10.58 -1.68
CA ASN A 112 -4.41 -10.23 -2.98
C ASN A 112 -5.15 -9.10 -3.74
N GLN A 113 -6.02 -8.34 -3.08
CA GLN A 113 -6.58 -7.13 -3.67
C GLN A 113 -5.47 -6.13 -3.96
N VAL A 114 -5.46 -5.61 -5.19
CA VAL A 114 -4.49 -4.63 -5.67
C VAL A 114 -5.16 -3.27 -5.80
N TYR A 115 -4.50 -2.24 -5.31
CA TYR A 115 -4.89 -0.85 -5.51
C TYR A 115 -3.70 -0.03 -6.01
N THR A 116 -3.88 0.65 -7.14
CA THR A 116 -2.88 1.58 -7.69
C THR A 116 -3.09 2.96 -7.07
N ALA A 117 -2.19 3.34 -6.17
CA ALA A 117 -2.32 4.61 -5.43
C ALA A 117 -1.84 5.81 -6.24
N VAL A 118 -0.75 5.67 -6.99
CA VAL A 118 -0.24 6.71 -7.89
C VAL A 118 0.24 6.10 -9.20
N THR A 119 -0.04 6.80 -10.30
CA THR A 119 0.33 6.35 -11.64
C THR A 119 1.60 7.03 -12.13
N GLY A 120 2.46 6.26 -12.79
CA GLY A 120 3.70 6.80 -13.37
C GLY A 120 3.45 7.83 -14.47
N GLY A 121 4.33 8.81 -14.55
CA GLY A 121 4.31 9.85 -15.57
C GLY A 121 4.40 9.26 -16.98
N LYS A 122 3.66 9.82 -17.94
CA LYS A 122 3.73 9.39 -19.34
C LYS A 122 5.07 9.77 -19.94
N GLY A 123 5.65 8.88 -20.75
CA GLY A 123 6.85 9.16 -21.52
C GLY A 123 6.65 10.27 -22.57
N GLY A 124 7.69 11.05 -22.80
CA GLY A 124 7.70 12.10 -23.81
C GLY A 124 7.82 11.52 -25.22
N LEU A 125 7.32 12.24 -26.20
CA LEU A 125 7.32 11.83 -27.60
C LEU A 125 8.63 12.22 -28.28
N GLY A 126 9.22 11.28 -29.02
CA GLY A 126 10.38 11.50 -29.86
C GLY A 126 10.03 12.29 -31.15
N ASN A 127 11.05 12.87 -31.79
CA ASN A 127 10.82 13.70 -32.98
C ASN A 127 10.21 12.91 -34.16
N ALA A 128 10.37 11.60 -34.21
CA ALA A 128 9.76 10.76 -35.24
C ALA A 128 8.22 10.87 -35.29
N ARG A 129 7.58 11.09 -34.10
CA ARG A 129 6.12 11.27 -33.98
C ARG A 129 5.58 12.56 -34.57
N PHE A 130 6.44 13.58 -34.72
CA PHE A 130 6.05 14.89 -35.25
C PHE A 130 6.28 15.05 -36.77
N LYS A 131 6.69 13.97 -37.45
CA LYS A 131 6.85 13.97 -38.90
C LYS A 131 5.49 14.10 -39.57
N THR A 132 5.40 15.10 -40.50
CA THR A 132 4.23 15.34 -41.32
C THR A 132 4.65 15.48 -42.80
N SER A 133 3.69 15.57 -43.73
CA SER A 133 3.95 15.81 -45.13
C SER A 133 4.64 17.16 -45.36
N THR A 134 4.28 18.18 -44.59
CA THR A 134 4.85 19.54 -44.64
C THR A 134 6.12 19.69 -43.87
N ASN A 135 6.24 19.01 -42.67
CA ASN A 135 7.45 19.03 -41.87
C ASN A 135 8.08 17.64 -41.83
N ARG A 136 8.98 17.38 -42.79
CA ARG A 136 9.64 16.07 -42.91
C ARG A 136 10.83 15.86 -41.95
N ALA A 137 11.33 16.92 -41.33
CA ALA A 137 12.48 16.87 -40.40
C ALA A 137 12.21 17.66 -39.10
N PRO A 138 11.20 17.28 -38.33
CA PRO A 138 10.85 18.00 -37.10
C PRO A 138 11.98 17.90 -36.06
N ARG A 139 12.30 19.04 -35.42
CA ARG A 139 13.21 19.13 -34.30
C ARG A 139 12.49 19.27 -32.96
N LYS A 140 11.19 18.90 -32.91
CA LYS A 140 10.36 18.96 -31.72
C LYS A 140 10.36 17.60 -31.04
N THR A 141 10.51 17.61 -29.73
CA THR A 141 10.28 16.47 -28.82
C THR A 141 9.43 16.97 -27.66
N THR A 142 8.91 16.07 -26.87
CA THR A 142 8.29 16.43 -25.59
C THR A 142 9.06 15.79 -24.43
N GLU A 143 9.05 16.47 -23.31
CA GLU A 143 9.53 15.91 -22.06
C GLU A 143 8.55 14.88 -21.53
N GLY A 144 9.06 13.95 -20.72
CA GLY A 144 8.23 13.05 -19.95
C GLY A 144 7.46 13.81 -18.87
N LYS A 145 6.25 13.35 -18.57
CA LYS A 145 5.48 13.92 -17.47
C LYS A 145 6.09 13.51 -16.15
N LEU A 146 6.09 14.42 -15.19
CA LEU A 146 6.50 14.11 -13.81
C LEU A 146 5.53 13.09 -13.21
N GLY A 147 6.03 12.27 -12.33
CA GLY A 147 5.24 11.40 -11.47
C GLY A 147 4.49 12.17 -10.40
N GLU A 148 3.53 11.52 -9.79
CA GLU A 148 2.72 12.06 -8.70
C GLU A 148 3.40 11.75 -7.36
N ILE A 149 3.31 12.69 -6.40
CA ILE A 149 3.78 12.53 -5.03
C ILE A 149 2.58 12.71 -4.12
N VAL A 150 2.31 11.72 -3.27
CA VAL A 150 1.18 11.75 -2.33
C VAL A 150 1.65 11.23 -0.97
N LYS A 151 1.13 11.83 0.11
CA LYS A 151 1.25 11.29 1.46
C LYS A 151 0.02 10.47 1.77
N ILE A 152 0.26 9.23 2.18
CA ILE A 152 -0.81 8.28 2.53
C ILE A 152 -0.66 7.90 3.99
N ARG A 153 -1.77 8.00 4.71
CA ARG A 153 -1.94 7.42 6.03
C ARG A 153 -2.54 6.03 5.86
N LEU A 154 -1.80 5.05 6.36
CA LEU A 154 -2.22 3.65 6.42
C LEU A 154 -2.80 3.40 7.80
N GLU A 155 -4.02 2.91 7.87
CA GLU A 155 -4.68 2.50 9.12
C GLU A 155 -5.09 1.03 8.99
N LEU A 156 -4.66 0.22 9.94
CA LEU A 156 -5.03 -1.19 10.00
C LEU A 156 -6.24 -1.38 10.90
N LYS A 157 -7.38 -1.78 10.33
CA LYS A 157 -8.52 -2.26 11.09
C LYS A 157 -8.18 -3.62 11.68
N VAL A 158 -7.66 -3.61 12.90
CA VAL A 158 -7.28 -4.85 13.57
C VAL A 158 -8.53 -5.56 14.07
N LEU A 159 -8.88 -6.67 13.41
CA LEU A 159 -9.71 -7.70 14.00
C LEU A 159 -8.77 -8.68 14.71
N ALA A 160 -9.05 -8.99 15.98
CA ALA A 160 -8.31 -10.04 16.65
C ALA A 160 -8.70 -11.40 16.08
N ASP A 161 -7.71 -12.26 15.84
CA ASP A 161 -7.95 -13.63 15.37
C ASP A 161 -8.52 -14.51 16.51
N VAL A 162 -8.16 -14.17 17.76
CA VAL A 162 -8.59 -14.90 18.97
C VAL A 162 -9.05 -13.93 20.04
N GLY A 163 -10.25 -14.13 20.57
CA GLY A 163 -10.77 -13.39 21.72
C GLY A 163 -10.67 -14.24 23.01
N LEU A 164 -10.09 -13.68 24.08
CA LEU A 164 -10.11 -14.31 25.40
C LEU A 164 -11.34 -13.88 26.18
N LEU A 165 -12.21 -14.83 26.46
CA LEU A 165 -13.40 -14.65 27.29
C LEU A 165 -13.19 -15.23 28.68
N GLY A 166 -13.72 -14.59 29.71
CA GLY A 166 -13.67 -15.11 31.07
C GLY A 166 -14.03 -14.06 32.11
N LYS A 167 -14.24 -14.51 33.37
CA LYS A 167 -14.60 -13.65 34.48
C LYS A 167 -13.57 -12.53 34.70
N PRO A 168 -13.98 -11.40 35.31
CA PRO A 168 -13.03 -10.38 35.78
C PRO A 168 -11.98 -11.00 36.65
N ASN A 169 -10.75 -10.53 36.59
CA ASN A 169 -9.59 -11.01 37.37
C ASN A 169 -9.21 -12.49 37.15
N ALA A 170 -9.70 -13.14 36.10
CA ALA A 170 -9.31 -14.53 35.77
C ALA A 170 -7.90 -14.65 35.16
N GLY A 171 -7.12 -13.55 35.11
CA GLY A 171 -5.75 -13.58 34.63
C GLY A 171 -5.58 -13.44 33.11
N LYS A 172 -6.64 -13.08 32.34
CA LYS A 172 -6.61 -12.93 30.88
C LYS A 172 -5.52 -11.96 30.41
N SER A 173 -5.49 -10.75 30.94
CA SER A 173 -4.51 -9.72 30.57
C SER A 173 -3.08 -10.15 30.96
N THR A 174 -2.92 -10.89 32.08
CA THR A 174 -1.64 -11.47 32.49
C THR A 174 -1.20 -12.56 31.51
N LEU A 175 -2.13 -13.39 31.03
CA LEU A 175 -1.84 -14.39 30.02
C LEU A 175 -1.36 -13.71 28.72
N ILE A 176 -2.11 -12.73 28.21
CA ILE A 176 -1.71 -11.98 27.00
C ILE A 176 -0.32 -11.37 27.17
N SER A 177 -0.03 -10.73 28.29
CA SER A 177 1.28 -10.11 28.53
C SER A 177 2.43 -11.13 28.58
N LYS A 178 2.16 -12.39 28.91
CA LYS A 178 3.16 -13.47 28.96
C LYS A 178 3.37 -14.15 27.60
N ILE A 179 2.30 -14.35 26.81
CA ILE A 179 2.38 -15.03 25.51
C ILE A 179 2.66 -14.06 24.34
N SER A 180 2.37 -12.78 24.52
CA SER A 180 2.60 -11.79 23.49
C SER A 180 4.08 -11.51 23.28
N SER A 181 4.53 -11.57 22.02
CA SER A 181 5.89 -11.18 21.62
C SER A 181 6.08 -9.67 21.51
N ALA A 182 5.00 -8.90 21.66
CA ALA A 182 5.01 -7.43 21.70
C ALA A 182 4.35 -6.94 22.98
N LYS A 183 4.69 -5.72 23.42
CA LYS A 183 3.94 -5.09 24.54
C LYS A 183 2.48 -4.97 24.12
N PRO A 184 1.53 -5.44 24.95
CA PRO A 184 0.10 -5.32 24.66
C PRO A 184 -0.26 -3.84 24.41
N LYS A 185 -1.11 -3.59 23.43
CA LYS A 185 -1.63 -2.26 23.10
C LYS A 185 -3.11 -2.23 23.44
N ILE A 186 -3.54 -1.13 24.07
CA ILE A 186 -4.95 -0.80 24.22
C ILE A 186 -5.41 -0.24 22.87
N ALA A 187 -6.46 -0.80 22.31
CA ALA A 187 -7.06 -0.32 21.05
C ALA A 187 -8.47 0.17 21.31
N ASP A 188 -8.81 1.31 20.72
CA ASP A 188 -10.15 1.86 20.77
C ASP A 188 -10.95 1.32 19.57
N TYR A 189 -11.95 0.49 19.86
CA TYR A 189 -12.89 0.02 18.85
C TYR A 189 -14.20 0.80 18.96
N PRO A 190 -14.75 1.29 17.83
CA PRO A 190 -15.96 2.10 17.82
C PRO A 190 -17.21 1.36 18.33
N PHE A 191 -17.13 0.04 18.51
CA PHE A 191 -18.23 -0.83 18.98
C PHE A 191 -17.97 -1.42 20.36
N THR A 192 -16.92 -0.98 21.09
CA THR A 192 -16.64 -1.43 22.47
C THR A 192 -16.62 -0.23 23.40
N THR A 193 -17.32 -0.35 24.54
CA THR A 193 -17.27 0.66 25.62
C THR A 193 -16.00 0.56 26.46
N LEU A 194 -15.23 -0.51 26.32
CA LEU A 194 -13.96 -0.75 27.00
C LEU A 194 -12.92 -1.16 25.97
N SER A 195 -11.83 -0.44 25.92
CA SER A 195 -10.73 -0.68 25.00
C SER A 195 -10.01 -2.00 25.33
N PRO A 196 -10.06 -3.03 24.46
CA PRO A 196 -9.42 -4.31 24.71
C PRO A 196 -7.89 -4.21 24.62
N ASN A 197 -7.20 -5.07 25.39
CA ASN A 197 -5.76 -5.24 25.25
C ASN A 197 -5.46 -6.21 24.12
N LEU A 198 -4.66 -5.78 23.15
CA LEU A 198 -4.22 -6.62 22.04
C LEU A 198 -2.81 -7.16 22.29
N GLY A 199 -2.61 -8.44 22.02
CA GLY A 199 -1.29 -9.09 22.03
C GLY A 199 -1.04 -9.82 20.71
N VAL A 200 0.21 -9.80 20.23
CA VAL A 200 0.63 -10.56 19.05
C VAL A 200 1.38 -11.79 19.50
N VAL A 201 0.87 -12.95 19.15
CA VAL A 201 1.50 -14.25 19.47
C VAL A 201 2.18 -14.78 18.20
N LYS A 202 3.48 -15.04 18.28
CA LYS A 202 4.23 -15.67 17.20
C LYS A 202 4.14 -17.19 17.33
N ILE A 203 3.77 -17.86 16.25
CA ILE A 203 3.82 -19.33 16.15
C ILE A 203 5.20 -19.76 15.66
N ASN A 204 5.71 -19.09 14.62
CA ASN A 204 7.02 -19.31 14.04
C ASN A 204 7.58 -18.02 13.43
N SER A 205 8.66 -18.09 12.66
CA SER A 205 9.28 -16.92 12.03
C SER A 205 8.39 -16.25 10.96
N TYR A 206 7.40 -16.96 10.44
CA TYR A 206 6.57 -16.53 9.31
C TYR A 206 5.08 -16.39 9.64
N SER A 207 4.63 -16.83 10.81
CA SER A 207 3.22 -16.75 11.21
C SER A 207 3.05 -16.23 12.63
N SER A 208 2.08 -15.35 12.80
CA SER A 208 1.63 -14.80 14.06
C SER A 208 0.11 -14.62 14.03
N PHE A 209 -0.51 -14.48 15.19
CA PHE A 209 -1.93 -14.13 15.31
C PHE A 209 -2.13 -13.09 16.39
N VAL A 210 -3.23 -12.35 16.30
CA VAL A 210 -3.60 -11.30 17.24
C VAL A 210 -4.60 -11.84 18.25
N VAL A 211 -4.31 -11.67 19.55
CA VAL A 211 -5.20 -12.03 20.65
C VAL A 211 -5.74 -10.77 21.29
N ALA A 212 -7.06 -10.69 21.47
CA ALA A 212 -7.72 -9.62 22.21
C ALA A 212 -8.16 -10.10 23.59
N ASP A 213 -7.89 -9.31 24.62
CA ASP A 213 -8.54 -9.45 25.93
C ASP A 213 -9.91 -8.77 25.84
N ILE A 214 -10.97 -9.55 25.70
CA ILE A 214 -12.32 -9.02 25.75
C ILE A 214 -12.67 -8.86 27.24
N PRO A 215 -12.85 -7.62 27.74
CA PRO A 215 -13.18 -7.38 29.14
C PRO A 215 -14.37 -8.22 29.58
N GLY A 216 -14.23 -8.85 30.75
CA GLY A 216 -15.09 -9.97 31.17
C GLY A 216 -16.59 -9.70 31.09
N LEU A 217 -17.32 -10.70 30.66
CA LEU A 217 -18.77 -10.77 30.76
C LEU A 217 -19.14 -10.73 32.25
N ILE A 218 -19.82 -9.67 32.66
CA ILE A 218 -20.36 -9.57 34.03
C ILE A 218 -21.67 -10.34 34.02
N PRO A 219 -21.97 -11.17 35.06
CA PRO A 219 -23.31 -11.73 35.25
C PRO A 219 -24.34 -10.59 35.30
N GLY A 220 -25.41 -10.67 34.48
CA GLY A 220 -26.39 -9.59 34.34
C GLY A 220 -26.21 -8.69 33.09
N ALA A 221 -25.22 -8.94 32.27
CA ALA A 221 -25.05 -8.21 31.01
C ALA A 221 -26.26 -8.36 30.06
N SER A 222 -27.00 -9.46 30.14
CA SER A 222 -28.27 -9.67 29.43
C SER A 222 -29.44 -8.83 29.99
N GLU A 223 -29.30 -8.30 31.20
CA GLU A 223 -30.29 -7.48 31.89
C GLU A 223 -29.97 -5.97 31.85
N GLY A 224 -29.07 -5.56 30.96
CA GLY A 224 -28.66 -4.16 30.81
C GLY A 224 -27.71 -3.64 31.90
N ILE A 225 -27.22 -4.48 32.78
CA ILE A 225 -26.24 -4.14 33.82
C ILE A 225 -24.82 -4.47 33.31
N GLY A 226 -24.21 -3.54 32.61
CA GLY A 226 -22.83 -3.69 32.10
C GLY A 226 -22.67 -3.13 30.68
N PRO A 227 -21.47 -3.12 30.13
CA PRO A 227 -21.25 -2.62 28.77
C PRO A 227 -22.02 -3.47 27.76
N VAL A 228 -22.96 -2.82 27.09
CA VAL A 228 -23.99 -3.39 26.19
C VAL A 228 -23.44 -3.99 24.91
N SER A 229 -22.13 -4.13 24.77
CA SER A 229 -21.42 -4.34 23.49
C SER A 229 -21.44 -5.77 22.94
N TYR A 230 -21.99 -6.76 23.66
CA TYR A 230 -21.81 -8.17 23.27
C TYR A 230 -22.99 -8.80 22.52
N THR A 231 -24.11 -8.11 22.36
CA THR A 231 -25.27 -8.64 21.62
C THR A 231 -25.09 -8.61 20.09
N HIS A 232 -24.05 -7.94 19.58
CA HIS A 232 -23.79 -7.79 18.15
C HIS A 232 -22.45 -8.36 17.66
N LEU A 233 -21.67 -9.01 18.53
CA LEU A 233 -20.46 -9.73 18.11
C LEU A 233 -20.85 -11.09 17.51
N THR A 234 -21.33 -11.08 16.27
CA THR A 234 -21.31 -12.28 15.42
C THR A 234 -19.88 -12.47 14.94
N LEU A 235 -19.06 -13.20 15.72
CA LEU A 235 -17.80 -13.73 15.23
C LEU A 235 -18.14 -14.69 14.09
N PRO A 236 -17.50 -14.57 12.90
CA PRO A 236 -17.57 -15.61 11.90
C PRO A 236 -16.87 -16.85 12.46
N THR A 237 -17.64 -17.74 13.07
CA THR A 237 -17.15 -19.03 13.58
C THR A 237 -16.84 -19.90 12.38
N ARG A 238 -15.57 -19.95 11.94
CA ARG A 238 -15.10 -21.08 11.16
C ARG A 238 -14.87 -22.22 12.14
N ILE A 239 -15.86 -23.11 12.24
CA ILE A 239 -15.69 -24.41 12.88
C ILE A 239 -14.92 -25.26 11.87
N PHE A 240 -13.66 -25.57 12.19
CA PHE A 240 -12.97 -26.68 11.56
C PHE A 240 -13.36 -27.94 12.34
N VAL A 241 -14.09 -28.86 11.73
CA VAL A 241 -14.28 -30.24 12.17
C VAL A 241 -13.10 -31.05 11.66
#